data_67777173db270b29fed4c4e391f822a0
#
_entry.id   67777173db270b29fed4c4e391f822a0
#
_cell.length_a   1.000
_cell.length_b   1.000
_cell.length_c   1.000
_cell.angle_alpha   90.00
_cell.angle_beta   90.00
_cell.angle_gamma   90.00
#
_symmetry.space_group_name_H-M   'P 1'
#
loop_
_entity.id
_entity.type
_entity.pdbx_description
1 polymer ?
#
loop_
_entity_poly.entity_id
_entity_poly.type
_entity_poly.pdbx_seq_one_letter_code
_entity_poly.pdbx_strand_id
1 'polypeptide(L)'
;MRQRFITQLVYSALLLFVPLTSYAHHGVNGQFDESKTVQISGVITNIKLVNPHAYVYFDTTNAQGGTDSWRCELGTGSALRRAGWTSRTFAKGKKITVVGAPSRKNEFECHANKIIFSDGTTINRRSTFDDNGKVVNPERATTLADGTPNINGNWVSERPMRSGPPPGNRQASEFAGNRRPQKADERGRPPMNGPEQRGRMEITLTEAGTKALEGFQTDDMPRLHCMPTSIIDDWTFDQLVNQIHQTEDDITINYGFMTITRTIHLDLSSHPDNITPSVAGHSIGKWEDGVLVVDTVGFLPGYVRVTPHKNGTIPNSEQLHIVERFSVSDDGLTLHREYEIEDHVYLKGSVKGEDDVKFTESEYLPYNCDDLTYEQ
;
A
#
# COMPACT_ATOMS: atom_id res chain seq x y z
N MET A 1 13.71 -21.66 64.00
CA MET A 1 13.27 -22.47 62.85
C MET A 1 12.15 -21.85 62.01
N ARG A 2 11.48 -20.75 62.41
CA ARG A 2 10.37 -20.14 61.61
C ARG A 2 10.82 -19.13 60.55
N GLN A 3 12.01 -18.57 60.63
CA GLN A 3 12.47 -17.57 59.65
C GLN A 3 13.08 -18.13 58.35
N ARG A 4 13.47 -19.39 58.32
CA ARG A 4 14.05 -19.98 57.08
C ARG A 4 12.98 -20.48 56.09
N PHE A 5 11.75 -20.69 56.52
CA PHE A 5 10.67 -21.14 55.62
C PHE A 5 10.04 -20.02 54.84
N ILE A 6 10.06 -18.79 55.34
CA ILE A 6 9.46 -17.62 54.64
C ILE A 6 10.35 -17.16 53.50
N THR A 7 11.67 -17.28 53.61
CA THR A 7 12.62 -16.85 52.56
C THR A 7 12.61 -17.77 51.33
N GLN A 8 12.32 -19.06 51.51
CA GLN A 8 12.23 -19.99 50.39
C GLN A 8 10.92 -19.88 49.60
N LEU A 9 9.82 -19.43 50.21
CA LEU A 9 8.55 -19.21 49.53
C LEU A 9 8.57 -17.96 48.66
N VAL A 10 9.34 -16.94 49.02
CA VAL A 10 9.47 -15.70 48.23
C VAL A 10 10.32 -15.91 47.01
N TYR A 11 11.35 -16.76 47.06
CA TYR A 11 12.16 -17.08 45.86
C TYR A 11 11.46 -17.99 44.86
N SER A 12 10.51 -18.80 45.29
CA SER A 12 9.75 -19.67 44.37
C SER A 12 8.61 -18.90 43.64
N ALA A 13 8.15 -17.75 44.16
CA ALA A 13 7.10 -16.96 43.53
C ALA A 13 7.65 -15.97 42.46
N LEU A 14 8.96 -15.73 42.46
CA LEU A 14 9.57 -14.77 41.50
C LEU A 14 9.97 -15.40 40.14
N LEU A 15 9.85 -16.70 39.99
CA LEU A 15 10.24 -17.45 38.79
C LEU A 15 9.10 -17.72 37.80
N LEU A 16 7.88 -17.22 38.05
CA LEU A 16 6.70 -17.49 37.19
C LEU A 16 6.19 -16.32 36.38
N PHE A 17 6.87 -15.17 36.36
CA PHE A 17 6.58 -14.07 35.46
C PHE A 17 7.66 -13.93 34.36
N VAL A 18 7.75 -14.94 33.48
CA VAL A 18 8.33 -14.72 32.15
C VAL A 18 7.22 -14.14 31.31
N PRO A 19 7.32 -12.88 30.86
CA PRO A 19 6.38 -12.37 29.88
C PRO A 19 6.56 -13.18 28.60
N LEU A 20 5.62 -14.07 28.30
CA LEU A 20 5.49 -14.64 26.97
C LEU A 20 5.13 -13.51 26.04
N THR A 21 6.13 -12.88 25.43
CA THR A 21 5.93 -11.98 24.31
C THR A 21 5.33 -12.77 23.17
N SER A 22 4.00 -12.75 23.08
CA SER A 22 3.27 -13.28 21.95
C SER A 22 3.55 -12.38 20.75
N TYR A 23 4.46 -12.78 19.86
CA TYR A 23 4.63 -12.17 18.55
C TYR A 23 3.46 -12.61 17.66
N ALA A 24 2.35 -11.90 17.74
CA ALA A 24 1.15 -12.14 16.92
C ALA A 24 0.97 -11.07 15.84
N HIS A 25 1.96 -10.89 14.95
CA HIS A 25 1.77 -10.19 13.70
C HIS A 25 2.41 -10.98 12.56
N HIS A 26 1.63 -11.90 12.01
CA HIS A 26 1.98 -12.56 10.75
C HIS A 26 1.53 -11.66 9.58
N GLY A 27 2.38 -10.71 9.16
CA GLY A 27 2.19 -10.03 7.89
C GLY A 27 2.26 -11.05 6.72
N VAL A 28 1.56 -10.78 5.62
CA VAL A 28 1.54 -11.62 4.40
C VAL A 28 2.96 -12.09 4.01
N ASN A 29 3.95 -11.21 4.09
CA ASN A 29 5.35 -11.51 3.78
C ASN A 29 6.02 -12.50 4.75
N GLY A 30 5.52 -12.66 5.95
CA GLY A 30 5.99 -13.68 6.90
C GLY A 30 5.48 -15.09 6.57
N GLN A 31 4.33 -15.17 5.90
CA GLN A 31 3.67 -16.43 5.57
C GLN A 31 3.94 -16.85 4.12
N PHE A 32 3.98 -15.91 3.17
CA PHE A 32 4.12 -16.17 1.74
C PHE A 32 5.41 -15.60 1.17
N ASP A 33 5.98 -16.26 0.15
CA ASP A 33 7.18 -15.83 -0.55
C ASP A 33 6.81 -15.02 -1.80
N GLU A 34 6.57 -13.73 -1.62
CA GLU A 34 6.18 -12.82 -2.72
C GLU A 34 7.29 -12.60 -3.77
N SER A 35 8.51 -13.09 -3.52
CA SER A 35 9.59 -13.09 -4.52
C SER A 35 9.43 -14.23 -5.55
N LYS A 36 8.51 -15.16 -5.31
CA LYS A 36 8.23 -16.30 -6.17
C LYS A 36 6.79 -16.25 -6.66
N THR A 37 6.57 -16.79 -7.84
CA THR A 37 5.24 -16.96 -8.40
C THR A 37 5.02 -18.44 -8.71
N VAL A 38 3.87 -18.95 -8.27
CA VAL A 38 3.37 -20.28 -8.65
C VAL A 38 2.10 -20.12 -9.48
N GLN A 39 1.93 -21.04 -10.42
CA GLN A 39 0.72 -21.15 -11.22
C GLN A 39 0.17 -22.57 -11.07
N ILE A 40 -1.04 -22.68 -10.50
CA ILE A 40 -1.62 -23.96 -10.11
C ILE A 40 -3.01 -24.08 -10.74
N SER A 41 -3.24 -25.13 -11.54
CA SER A 41 -4.52 -25.40 -12.16
C SER A 41 -5.23 -26.55 -11.43
N GLY A 42 -6.51 -26.37 -11.10
CA GLY A 42 -7.27 -27.35 -10.37
C GLY A 42 -8.78 -27.15 -10.45
N VAL A 43 -9.50 -27.94 -9.65
CA VAL A 43 -10.96 -27.93 -9.60
C VAL A 43 -11.41 -27.43 -8.23
N ILE A 44 -12.24 -26.39 -8.19
CA ILE A 44 -12.76 -25.81 -6.95
C ILE A 44 -13.50 -26.84 -6.12
N THR A 45 -13.11 -26.97 -4.87
CA THR A 45 -13.79 -27.79 -3.85
C THR A 45 -14.58 -26.96 -2.87
N ASN A 46 -14.12 -25.71 -2.56
CA ASN A 46 -14.79 -24.81 -1.63
C ASN A 46 -14.30 -23.36 -1.80
N ILE A 47 -15.08 -22.42 -1.30
CA ILE A 47 -14.68 -21.04 -1.02
C ILE A 47 -15.17 -20.65 0.38
N LYS A 48 -14.31 -20.00 1.18
CA LYS A 48 -14.67 -19.43 2.48
C LYS A 48 -14.45 -17.93 2.45
N LEU A 49 -15.52 -17.17 2.46
CA LEU A 49 -15.51 -15.70 2.52
C LEU A 49 -15.63 -15.25 3.98
N VAL A 50 -14.56 -15.40 4.74
CA VAL A 50 -14.49 -15.08 6.17
C VAL A 50 -13.44 -14.00 6.43
N ASN A 51 -13.54 -13.32 7.58
CA ASN A 51 -12.52 -12.40 8.06
C ASN A 51 -11.57 -13.12 9.02
N PRO A 52 -10.29 -12.70 9.14
CA PRO A 52 -9.65 -11.61 8.40
C PRO A 52 -9.30 -11.95 6.95
N HIS A 53 -9.24 -13.21 6.56
CA HIS A 53 -8.85 -13.66 5.22
C HIS A 53 -9.81 -14.70 4.67
N ALA A 54 -10.23 -14.50 3.43
CA ALA A 54 -10.97 -15.49 2.67
C ALA A 54 -10.03 -16.49 1.99
N TYR A 55 -10.57 -17.66 1.62
CA TYR A 55 -9.79 -18.72 1.00
C TYR A 55 -10.56 -19.41 -0.11
N VAL A 56 -9.87 -19.71 -1.21
CA VAL A 56 -10.33 -20.65 -2.24
C VAL A 56 -9.61 -21.98 -2.02
N TYR A 57 -10.37 -23.07 -2.08
CA TYR A 57 -9.90 -24.44 -1.98
C TYR A 57 -10.12 -25.16 -3.31
N PHE A 58 -9.13 -25.88 -3.79
CA PHE A 58 -9.21 -26.62 -5.04
C PHE A 58 -8.25 -27.80 -5.06
N ASP A 59 -8.60 -28.82 -5.80
CA ASP A 59 -7.80 -30.02 -5.94
C ASP A 59 -7.09 -30.04 -7.28
N THR A 60 -5.86 -30.53 -7.30
CA THR A 60 -5.03 -30.74 -8.48
C THR A 60 -4.69 -32.22 -8.62
N THR A 61 -4.41 -32.68 -9.84
CA THR A 61 -3.87 -34.03 -10.04
C THR A 61 -2.35 -33.94 -10.11
N ASN A 62 -1.67 -34.68 -9.25
CA ASN A 62 -0.20 -34.72 -9.24
C ASN A 62 0.36 -35.71 -10.28
N ALA A 63 1.69 -35.70 -10.45
CA ALA A 63 2.37 -36.53 -11.45
C ALA A 63 2.19 -38.06 -11.25
N GLN A 64 1.82 -38.50 -10.06
CA GLN A 64 1.56 -39.90 -9.71
C GLN A 64 0.08 -40.29 -9.88
N GLY A 65 -0.77 -39.37 -10.35
CA GLY A 65 -2.21 -39.57 -10.51
C GLY A 65 -3.01 -39.41 -9.22
N GLY A 66 -2.37 -39.03 -8.13
CA GLY A 66 -3.00 -38.68 -6.87
C GLY A 66 -3.59 -37.26 -6.86
N THR A 67 -4.22 -36.89 -5.74
CA THR A 67 -4.83 -35.57 -5.54
C THR A 67 -4.05 -34.77 -4.49
N ASP A 68 -3.67 -33.53 -4.86
CA ASP A 68 -3.13 -32.55 -3.93
C ASP A 68 -4.19 -31.48 -3.70
N SER A 69 -4.52 -31.24 -2.42
CA SER A 69 -5.54 -30.27 -2.02
C SER A 69 -4.90 -28.94 -1.66
N TRP A 70 -5.18 -27.92 -2.45
CA TRP A 70 -4.65 -26.57 -2.32
C TRP A 70 -5.59 -25.65 -1.57
N ARG A 71 -4.99 -24.72 -0.82
CA ARG A 71 -5.67 -23.60 -0.19
C ARG A 71 -4.94 -22.30 -0.53
N CYS A 72 -5.61 -21.37 -1.20
CA CYS A 72 -5.01 -20.08 -1.49
C CYS A 72 -5.78 -18.97 -0.80
N GLU A 73 -5.04 -18.10 -0.10
CA GLU A 73 -5.55 -16.94 0.60
C GLU A 73 -5.95 -15.85 -0.39
N LEU A 74 -7.05 -15.17 -0.09
CA LEU A 74 -7.62 -14.05 -0.83
C LEU A 74 -7.61 -12.79 0.05
N GLY A 75 -8.39 -11.78 -0.32
CA GLY A 75 -8.66 -10.61 0.51
C GLY A 75 -9.57 -10.90 1.71
N THR A 76 -10.01 -9.85 2.40
CA THR A 76 -10.95 -9.99 3.51
C THR A 76 -12.31 -10.44 3.02
N GLY A 77 -12.94 -11.38 3.71
CA GLY A 77 -14.23 -11.93 3.29
C GLY A 77 -15.34 -10.89 3.19
N SER A 78 -15.34 -9.86 4.06
CA SER A 78 -16.31 -8.78 4.01
C SER A 78 -16.15 -7.89 2.76
N ALA A 79 -14.90 -7.57 2.37
CA ALA A 79 -14.64 -6.80 1.15
C ALA A 79 -15.05 -7.58 -0.10
N LEU A 80 -14.65 -8.86 -0.18
CA LEU A 80 -15.01 -9.70 -1.32
C LEU A 80 -16.53 -9.88 -1.47
N ARG A 81 -17.27 -10.07 -0.35
CA ARG A 81 -18.74 -10.14 -0.42
C ARG A 81 -19.37 -8.85 -0.93
N ARG A 82 -18.88 -7.67 -0.50
CA ARG A 82 -19.36 -6.38 -1.04
C ARG A 82 -19.06 -6.25 -2.53
N ALA A 83 -17.96 -6.83 -3.01
CA ALA A 83 -17.60 -6.90 -4.41
C ALA A 83 -18.34 -8.01 -5.20
N GLY A 84 -19.41 -8.60 -4.64
CA GLY A 84 -20.23 -9.59 -5.31
C GLY A 84 -19.66 -11.02 -5.39
N TRP A 85 -18.58 -11.30 -4.65
CA TRP A 85 -18.02 -12.65 -4.56
C TRP A 85 -18.98 -13.57 -3.81
N THR A 86 -19.33 -14.70 -4.44
CA THR A 86 -20.28 -15.67 -3.88
C THR A 86 -19.81 -17.10 -4.11
N SER A 87 -20.40 -18.05 -3.40
CA SER A 87 -20.21 -19.47 -3.68
C SER A 87 -20.73 -19.89 -5.06
N ARG A 88 -21.62 -19.10 -5.69
CA ARG A 88 -22.10 -19.33 -7.05
C ARG A 88 -21.00 -19.05 -8.09
N THR A 89 -20.30 -17.91 -7.92
CA THR A 89 -19.16 -17.54 -8.78
C THR A 89 -18.05 -18.60 -8.70
N PHE A 90 -17.79 -19.08 -7.48
CA PHE A 90 -16.79 -20.10 -7.18
C PHE A 90 -17.43 -21.48 -6.92
N ALA A 91 -18.39 -21.86 -7.75
CA ALA A 91 -19.10 -23.12 -7.58
C ALA A 91 -18.14 -24.31 -7.58
N LYS A 92 -18.41 -25.28 -6.69
CA LYS A 92 -17.69 -26.56 -6.64
C LYS A 92 -17.71 -27.23 -8.00
N GLY A 93 -16.57 -27.75 -8.44
CA GLY A 93 -16.41 -28.41 -9.73
C GLY A 93 -15.95 -27.49 -10.87
N LYS A 94 -15.95 -26.16 -10.71
CA LYS A 94 -15.37 -25.27 -11.71
C LYS A 94 -13.83 -25.42 -11.76
N LYS A 95 -13.29 -25.40 -12.97
CA LYS A 95 -11.83 -25.40 -13.19
C LYS A 95 -11.31 -23.98 -13.10
N ILE A 96 -10.21 -23.82 -12.38
CA ILE A 96 -9.49 -22.55 -12.23
C ILE A 96 -7.98 -22.75 -12.38
N THR A 97 -7.29 -21.68 -12.71
CA THR A 97 -5.84 -21.55 -12.53
C THR A 97 -5.59 -20.39 -11.58
N VAL A 98 -4.93 -20.67 -10.46
CA VAL A 98 -4.52 -19.66 -9.49
C VAL A 98 -3.07 -19.29 -9.73
N VAL A 99 -2.80 -17.99 -9.82
CA VAL A 99 -1.44 -17.43 -9.90
C VAL A 99 -1.20 -16.64 -8.61
N GLY A 100 -0.11 -16.91 -7.91
CA GLY A 100 0.15 -16.29 -6.64
C GLY A 100 1.50 -16.59 -6.03
N ALA A 101 1.72 -16.12 -4.80
CA ALA A 101 2.93 -16.36 -4.03
C ALA A 101 2.81 -17.68 -3.21
N PRO A 102 3.80 -18.58 -3.26
CA PRO A 102 3.75 -19.81 -2.47
C PRO A 102 3.95 -19.53 -0.97
N SER A 103 3.37 -20.38 -0.13
CA SER A 103 3.63 -20.34 1.31
C SER A 103 5.08 -20.73 1.62
N ARG A 104 5.65 -20.11 2.66
CA ARG A 104 6.99 -20.44 3.17
C ARG A 104 7.00 -21.70 4.03
N LYS A 105 5.83 -22.14 4.50
CA LYS A 105 5.72 -23.22 5.49
C LYS A 105 4.96 -24.44 4.97
N ASN A 106 3.95 -24.20 4.13
CA ASN A 106 3.03 -25.24 3.68
C ASN A 106 3.11 -25.38 2.15
N GLU A 107 3.35 -26.57 1.67
CA GLU A 107 3.56 -26.88 0.27
C GLU A 107 2.32 -26.55 -0.60
N PHE A 108 1.13 -26.86 -0.10
CA PHE A 108 -0.13 -26.70 -0.84
C PHE A 108 -0.91 -25.43 -0.40
N GLU A 109 -0.19 -24.37 -0.12
CA GLU A 109 -0.78 -23.07 0.20
C GLU A 109 -0.18 -21.96 -0.64
N CYS A 110 -1.02 -21.00 -1.03
CA CYS A 110 -0.58 -19.80 -1.70
C CYS A 110 -1.37 -18.56 -1.26
N HIS A 111 -0.84 -17.38 -1.58
CA HIS A 111 -1.54 -16.12 -1.57
C HIS A 111 -1.92 -15.80 -3.02
N ALA A 112 -3.20 -15.84 -3.34
CA ALA A 112 -3.68 -15.66 -4.71
C ALA A 112 -3.61 -14.20 -5.13
N ASN A 113 -2.97 -13.94 -6.28
CA ASN A 113 -2.91 -12.64 -6.92
C ASN A 113 -3.92 -12.53 -8.05
N LYS A 114 -4.06 -13.62 -8.79
CA LYS A 114 -4.92 -13.72 -9.96
C LYS A 114 -5.56 -15.11 -10.03
N ILE A 115 -6.81 -15.17 -10.45
CA ILE A 115 -7.54 -16.42 -10.73
C ILE A 115 -8.05 -16.35 -12.17
N ILE A 116 -7.82 -17.40 -12.94
CA ILE A 116 -8.27 -17.54 -14.32
C ILE A 116 -9.27 -18.69 -14.35
N PHE A 117 -10.49 -18.42 -14.79
CA PHE A 117 -11.51 -19.44 -15.00
C PHE A 117 -11.34 -20.14 -16.35
N SER A 118 -11.98 -21.29 -16.52
CA SER A 118 -11.88 -22.09 -17.76
C SER A 118 -12.44 -21.42 -19.01
N ASP A 119 -13.28 -20.41 -18.87
CA ASP A 119 -13.81 -19.57 -19.95
C ASP A 119 -12.85 -18.43 -20.35
N GLY A 120 -11.68 -18.34 -19.72
CA GLY A 120 -10.69 -17.28 -19.95
C GLY A 120 -10.89 -16.05 -19.07
N THR A 121 -12.01 -15.96 -18.34
CA THR A 121 -12.24 -14.84 -17.40
C THR A 121 -11.12 -14.77 -16.36
N THR A 122 -10.48 -13.64 -16.28
CA THR A 122 -9.39 -13.39 -15.32
C THR A 122 -9.87 -12.41 -14.27
N ILE A 123 -9.64 -12.74 -13.01
CA ILE A 123 -10.00 -11.92 -11.87
C ILE A 123 -8.82 -11.78 -10.90
N ASN A 124 -8.88 -10.73 -10.11
CA ASN A 124 -8.02 -10.49 -8.95
C ASN A 124 -8.90 -10.19 -7.73
N ARG A 125 -8.29 -9.90 -6.59
CA ARG A 125 -9.00 -9.63 -5.33
C ARG A 125 -9.91 -8.39 -5.34
N ARG A 126 -9.87 -7.58 -6.41
CA ARG A 126 -10.66 -6.36 -6.58
C ARG A 126 -11.75 -6.50 -7.63
N SER A 127 -11.74 -7.60 -8.36
CA SER A 127 -12.79 -7.83 -9.34
C SER A 127 -14.15 -7.84 -8.69
N THR A 128 -15.09 -7.11 -9.27
CA THR A 128 -16.49 -7.05 -8.86
C THR A 128 -17.33 -7.98 -9.73
N PHE A 129 -18.43 -8.45 -9.16
CA PHE A 129 -19.35 -9.34 -9.87
C PHE A 129 -20.77 -8.79 -9.74
N ASP A 130 -21.54 -8.91 -10.81
CA ASP A 130 -22.98 -8.65 -10.78
C ASP A 130 -23.74 -9.76 -10.04
N ASP A 131 -25.06 -9.59 -9.89
CA ASP A 131 -25.95 -10.55 -9.24
C ASP A 131 -25.98 -11.92 -9.96
N ASN A 132 -25.57 -11.97 -11.22
CA ASN A 132 -25.47 -13.19 -12.02
C ASN A 132 -24.10 -13.87 -11.87
N GLY A 133 -23.16 -13.25 -11.16
CA GLY A 133 -21.80 -13.75 -10.97
C GLY A 133 -20.89 -13.55 -12.19
N LYS A 134 -21.23 -12.61 -13.08
CA LYS A 134 -20.38 -12.18 -14.18
C LYS A 134 -19.48 -11.05 -13.68
N VAL A 135 -18.21 -11.06 -14.12
CA VAL A 135 -17.27 -9.97 -13.81
C VAL A 135 -17.81 -8.68 -14.40
N VAL A 136 -17.93 -7.67 -13.56
CA VAL A 136 -18.25 -6.31 -13.97
C VAL A 136 -16.91 -5.64 -14.33
N ASN A 137 -16.73 -5.40 -15.62
CA ASN A 137 -15.67 -4.50 -16.06
C ASN A 137 -16.30 -3.10 -16.07
N PRO A 138 -15.84 -2.16 -15.24
CA PRO A 138 -16.40 -0.84 -15.25
C PRO A 138 -16.22 -0.21 -16.65
N GLU A 139 -17.34 0.12 -17.29
CA GLU A 139 -17.33 0.93 -18.51
C GLU A 139 -17.50 2.39 -18.09
N ARG A 140 -16.52 3.20 -18.45
CA ARG A 140 -16.60 4.64 -18.19
C ARG A 140 -16.18 5.43 -19.42
N ALA A 141 -16.76 6.61 -19.58
CA ALA A 141 -16.26 7.55 -20.56
C ALA A 141 -14.82 7.99 -20.20
N THR A 142 -13.91 7.89 -21.13
CA THR A 142 -12.50 8.28 -20.95
C THR A 142 -12.29 9.78 -21.07
N THR A 143 -13.26 10.49 -21.68
CA THR A 143 -13.28 11.95 -21.79
C THR A 143 -14.63 12.51 -21.35
N LEU A 144 -14.64 13.74 -20.91
CA LEU A 144 -15.84 14.55 -20.70
C LEU A 144 -16.39 15.07 -22.03
N ALA A 145 -17.54 15.75 -22.00
CA ALA A 145 -18.20 16.27 -23.20
C ALA A 145 -17.38 17.34 -23.94
N ASP A 146 -16.51 18.03 -23.26
CA ASP A 146 -15.58 19.05 -23.79
C ASP A 146 -14.29 18.44 -24.37
N GLY A 147 -14.11 17.11 -24.26
CA GLY A 147 -12.92 16.39 -24.70
C GLY A 147 -11.81 16.28 -23.64
N THR A 148 -12.00 16.89 -22.47
CA THR A 148 -11.05 16.79 -21.33
C THR A 148 -11.00 15.34 -20.82
N PRO A 149 -9.82 14.82 -20.45
CA PRO A 149 -9.74 13.49 -19.82
C PRO A 149 -10.62 13.40 -18.58
N ASN A 150 -11.38 12.33 -18.48
CA ASN A 150 -12.31 12.11 -17.39
C ASN A 150 -11.60 11.39 -16.24
N ILE A 151 -11.33 12.09 -15.15
CA ILE A 151 -10.78 11.53 -13.93
C ILE A 151 -11.81 11.42 -12.80
N ASN A 152 -13.09 11.77 -13.06
CA ASN A 152 -14.16 11.59 -12.09
C ASN A 152 -14.24 10.16 -11.56
N GLY A 153 -14.66 10.00 -10.32
CA GLY A 153 -15.03 8.71 -9.75
C GLY A 153 -14.15 8.30 -8.59
N ASN A 154 -14.23 7.02 -8.26
CA ASN A 154 -13.57 6.44 -7.10
C ASN A 154 -12.31 5.68 -7.53
N TRP A 155 -11.24 5.92 -6.81
CA TRP A 155 -9.92 5.41 -7.14
C TRP A 155 -9.27 4.74 -5.94
N VAL A 156 -8.59 3.61 -6.14
CA VAL A 156 -7.94 2.85 -5.08
C VAL A 156 -6.52 2.48 -5.49
N SER A 157 -5.55 2.65 -4.58
CA SER A 157 -4.17 2.28 -4.87
C SER A 157 -4.04 0.76 -5.04
N GLU A 158 -3.21 0.35 -5.99
CA GLU A 158 -2.68 -1.01 -6.02
C GLU A 158 -1.42 -1.04 -5.16
N ARG A 159 -1.38 -1.92 -4.15
CA ARG A 159 -0.06 -2.24 -3.60
C ARG A 159 0.76 -2.81 -4.74
N PRO A 160 1.85 -2.17 -5.17
CA PRO A 160 2.80 -2.84 -6.02
C PRO A 160 3.19 -4.12 -5.29
N MET A 161 3.16 -5.27 -5.98
CA MET A 161 3.78 -6.48 -5.46
C MET A 161 5.24 -6.11 -5.18
N ARG A 162 5.60 -5.96 -3.90
CA ARG A 162 6.98 -5.77 -3.53
C ARG A 162 7.70 -7.07 -3.85
N SER A 163 8.40 -7.08 -4.97
CA SER A 163 9.43 -8.07 -5.22
C SER A 163 10.61 -7.76 -4.29
N GLY A 164 10.55 -8.31 -3.07
CA GLY A 164 11.62 -8.19 -2.09
C GLY A 164 11.11 -8.26 -0.64
N PRO A 165 11.93 -8.72 0.32
CA PRO A 165 11.57 -8.68 1.72
C PRO A 165 11.36 -7.22 2.14
N PRO A 166 10.39 -6.93 3.04
CA PRO A 166 10.27 -5.59 3.63
C PRO A 166 11.62 -5.23 4.25
N PRO A 167 12.00 -3.94 4.29
CA PRO A 167 13.14 -3.53 5.08
C PRO A 167 12.89 -4.03 6.50
N GLY A 168 13.65 -5.06 6.89
CA GLY A 168 13.51 -5.65 8.20
C GLY A 168 13.67 -4.54 9.22
N ASN A 169 12.86 -4.57 10.24
CA ASN A 169 13.03 -3.81 11.47
C ASN A 169 14.40 -4.23 12.04
N ARG A 170 15.47 -3.62 11.54
CA ARG A 170 16.80 -3.74 12.14
C ARG A 170 16.74 -2.84 13.35
N GLN A 171 16.33 -3.42 14.49
CA GLN A 171 16.86 -2.95 15.74
C GLN A 171 18.36 -2.74 15.50
N ALA A 172 18.84 -1.55 15.80
CA ALA A 172 20.27 -1.26 15.87
C ALA A 172 20.84 -2.15 16.97
N SER A 173 21.06 -3.44 16.68
CA SER A 173 21.93 -4.28 17.47
C SER A 173 23.34 -3.85 17.11
N GLU A 174 24.03 -3.29 18.08
CA GLU A 174 25.47 -3.16 18.16
C GLU A 174 26.14 -4.45 17.69
N PHE A 175 26.45 -4.52 16.41
CA PHE A 175 27.48 -5.40 15.86
C PHE A 175 28.17 -4.66 14.70
N ALA A 176 28.90 -3.59 15.05
CA ALA A 176 30.04 -3.15 14.32
C ALA A 176 31.15 -4.21 14.51
N GLY A 177 31.12 -5.26 13.74
CA GLY A 177 32.05 -6.36 13.78
C GLY A 177 32.26 -6.93 12.39
N ASN A 178 33.34 -6.51 11.71
CA ASN A 178 34.05 -7.22 10.65
C ASN A 178 33.18 -7.87 9.55
N ARG A 179 32.69 -7.10 8.60
CA ARG A 179 32.38 -7.62 7.27
C ARG A 179 33.71 -7.81 6.51
N ARG A 180 34.21 -9.04 6.50
CA ARG A 180 35.20 -9.44 5.50
C ARG A 180 34.59 -9.26 4.11
N PRO A 181 35.37 -8.76 3.10
CA PRO A 181 34.89 -8.74 1.71
C PRO A 181 34.59 -10.18 1.30
N GLN A 182 33.36 -10.39 0.79
CA GLN A 182 33.00 -11.69 0.20
C GLN A 182 33.84 -11.90 -1.04
N LYS A 183 34.74 -12.89 -0.99
CA LYS A 183 35.46 -13.39 -2.17
C LYS A 183 34.43 -14.08 -3.09
N ALA A 184 34.69 -13.98 -4.42
CA ALA A 184 33.99 -14.76 -5.42
C ALA A 184 33.96 -16.25 -5.02
N ASP A 185 32.86 -16.96 -5.40
CA ASP A 185 32.81 -18.40 -5.16
C ASP A 185 33.95 -19.11 -5.89
N GLU A 186 34.30 -20.33 -5.45
CA GLU A 186 35.41 -21.13 -6.01
C GLU A 186 35.23 -21.45 -7.52
N ARG A 187 34.12 -21.03 -8.14
CA ARG A 187 33.81 -21.17 -9.57
C ARG A 187 33.98 -19.88 -10.36
N GLY A 188 34.53 -18.82 -9.73
CA GLY A 188 34.84 -17.56 -10.42
C GLY A 188 33.61 -16.76 -10.89
N ARG A 189 32.43 -17.04 -10.34
CA ARG A 189 31.26 -16.22 -10.67
C ARG A 189 31.32 -14.89 -9.92
N PRO A 190 31.09 -13.77 -10.62
CA PRO A 190 30.92 -12.49 -9.92
C PRO A 190 29.81 -12.61 -8.89
N PRO A 191 29.88 -11.92 -7.74
CA PRO A 191 28.79 -11.89 -6.79
C PRO A 191 27.53 -11.50 -7.57
N MET A 192 26.46 -12.30 -7.44
CA MET A 192 25.17 -11.95 -8.02
C MET A 192 24.73 -10.67 -7.33
N ASN A 193 24.97 -9.55 -7.98
CA ASN A 193 24.28 -8.32 -7.68
C ASN A 193 22.80 -8.66 -7.88
N GLY A 194 22.03 -8.58 -6.81
CA GLY A 194 20.58 -8.68 -6.89
C GLY A 194 20.05 -7.72 -7.96
N PRO A 195 18.79 -7.87 -8.40
CA PRO A 195 18.25 -7.11 -9.51
C PRO A 195 18.65 -5.65 -9.35
N GLU A 196 19.26 -5.11 -10.41
CA GLU A 196 19.80 -3.76 -10.47
C GLU A 196 18.87 -2.83 -9.71
N GLN A 197 19.42 -2.15 -8.71
CA GLN A 197 18.73 -1.08 -8.01
C GLN A 197 18.50 0.02 -9.06
N ARG A 198 17.40 -0.11 -9.82
CA ARG A 198 16.90 0.99 -10.65
C ARG A 198 16.76 2.16 -9.69
N GLY A 199 17.65 3.12 -9.84
CA GLY A 199 17.68 4.46 -9.31
C GLY A 199 16.84 4.71 -8.05
N ARG A 200 17.23 4.17 -6.89
CA ARG A 200 16.76 4.75 -5.62
C ARG A 200 17.34 6.15 -5.57
N MET A 201 16.49 7.15 -5.88
CA MET A 201 16.88 8.51 -5.59
C MET A 201 17.17 8.64 -4.10
N GLU A 202 18.40 9.00 -3.78
CA GLU A 202 18.82 9.22 -2.41
C GLU A 202 18.31 10.60 -2.00
N ILE A 203 17.37 10.65 -1.07
CA ILE A 203 16.90 11.90 -0.50
C ILE A 203 18.08 12.53 0.25
N THR A 204 18.49 13.70 -0.17
CA THR A 204 19.55 14.47 0.47
C THR A 204 18.97 15.62 1.25
N LEU A 205 19.09 15.57 2.58
CA LEU A 205 18.63 16.64 3.46
C LEU A 205 19.69 17.76 3.58
N THR A 206 19.21 18.97 3.82
CA THR A 206 20.07 20.06 4.33
C THR A 206 20.48 19.77 5.78
N GLU A 207 21.33 20.60 6.34
CA GLU A 207 21.66 20.55 7.78
C GLU A 207 20.39 20.80 8.62
N ALA A 208 19.55 21.76 8.24
CA ALA A 208 18.28 22.06 8.89
C ALA A 208 17.31 20.86 8.79
N GLY A 209 17.22 20.21 7.62
CA GLY A 209 16.39 19.02 7.43
C GLY A 209 16.87 17.83 8.26
N THR A 210 18.18 17.64 8.37
CA THR A 210 18.76 16.61 9.25
C THR A 210 18.42 16.88 10.71
N LYS A 211 18.57 18.13 11.16
CA LYS A 211 18.24 18.54 12.52
C LYS A 211 16.75 18.42 12.82
N ALA A 212 15.88 18.70 11.86
CA ALA A 212 14.42 18.58 12.03
C ALA A 212 13.96 17.13 12.25
N LEU A 213 14.76 16.14 11.83
CA LEU A 213 14.53 14.72 12.10
C LEU A 213 15.27 14.17 13.31
N GLU A 214 16.07 15.01 14.01
CA GLU A 214 16.72 14.58 15.26
C GLU A 214 15.65 14.25 16.31
N GLY A 215 15.74 13.02 16.82
CA GLY A 215 14.78 12.54 17.82
C GLY A 215 13.45 12.04 17.27
N PHE A 216 13.14 12.22 15.98
CA PHE A 216 11.93 11.71 15.36
C PHE A 216 11.85 10.18 15.48
N GLN A 217 10.77 9.68 16.04
CA GLN A 217 10.48 8.26 16.19
C GLN A 217 9.28 7.88 15.32
N THR A 218 9.08 6.58 15.09
CA THR A 218 7.92 6.08 14.36
C THR A 218 6.60 6.51 15.01
N ASP A 219 6.60 6.62 16.34
CA ASP A 219 5.42 6.99 17.11
C ASP A 219 5.07 8.50 16.97
N ASP A 220 5.98 9.32 16.43
CA ASP A 220 5.71 10.73 16.13
C ASP A 220 4.98 10.93 14.78
N MET A 221 4.72 9.83 14.05
CA MET A 221 4.01 9.91 12.79
C MET A 221 2.58 10.41 12.97
N PRO A 222 2.14 11.47 12.24
CA PRO A 222 0.81 12.06 12.40
C PRO A 222 -0.34 11.06 12.34
N ARG A 223 -0.25 10.07 11.47
CA ARG A 223 -1.27 9.03 11.31
C ARG A 223 -1.51 8.18 12.56
N LEU A 224 -0.53 8.06 13.46
CA LEU A 224 -0.70 7.35 14.73
C LEU A 224 -1.49 8.17 15.76
N HIS A 225 -1.68 9.45 15.46
CA HIS A 225 -2.44 10.41 16.27
C HIS A 225 -3.71 10.90 15.54
N CYS A 226 -4.26 10.08 14.62
CA CYS A 226 -5.43 10.41 13.81
C CYS A 226 -5.30 11.73 13.04
N MET A 227 -4.09 12.09 12.64
CA MET A 227 -3.82 13.27 11.82
C MET A 227 -3.33 12.87 10.42
N PRO A 228 -3.72 13.61 9.38
CA PRO A 228 -3.21 13.40 8.04
C PRO A 228 -1.71 13.68 7.97
N THR A 229 -1.00 12.93 7.13
CA THR A 229 0.45 13.11 6.93
C THR A 229 0.72 14.06 5.77
N SER A 230 0.27 13.71 4.57
CA SER A 230 0.44 14.56 3.38
C SER A 230 -0.41 14.06 2.22
N ILE A 231 -0.62 14.93 1.22
CA ILE A 231 -1.28 14.58 -0.05
C ILE A 231 -0.50 13.55 -0.87
N ILE A 232 0.75 13.29 -0.55
CA ILE A 232 1.57 12.29 -1.24
C ILE A 232 1.35 10.89 -0.67
N ASP A 233 1.54 10.72 0.66
CA ASP A 233 1.44 9.41 1.31
C ASP A 233 -0.02 8.94 1.43
N ASP A 234 -0.90 9.85 1.84
CA ASP A 234 -2.29 9.52 2.15
C ASP A 234 -3.10 9.17 0.89
N TRP A 235 -2.62 9.56 -0.30
CA TRP A 235 -3.20 9.19 -1.59
C TRP A 235 -3.23 7.68 -1.86
N THR A 236 -2.17 6.98 -1.48
CA THR A 236 -2.03 5.53 -1.74
C THR A 236 -2.07 4.68 -0.46
N PHE A 237 -2.25 5.31 0.70
CA PHE A 237 -2.16 4.59 1.97
C PHE A 237 -3.33 3.62 2.16
N ASP A 238 -2.98 2.40 2.58
CA ASP A 238 -3.87 1.31 3.01
C ASP A 238 -4.99 0.93 2.04
N GLN A 239 -4.85 1.27 0.75
CA GLN A 239 -5.81 0.91 -0.31
C GLN A 239 -7.24 1.39 -0.02
N LEU A 240 -7.38 2.52 0.63
CA LEU A 240 -8.65 3.19 0.83
C LEU A 240 -9.08 3.89 -0.46
N VAL A 241 -10.39 4.05 -0.61
CA VAL A 241 -10.98 4.66 -1.81
C VAL A 241 -10.86 6.16 -1.72
N ASN A 242 -10.16 6.78 -2.68
CA ASN A 242 -10.20 8.21 -2.91
C ASN A 242 -11.34 8.53 -3.89
N GLN A 243 -11.99 9.67 -3.72
CA GLN A 243 -13.03 10.14 -4.61
C GLN A 243 -12.59 11.42 -5.31
N ILE A 244 -12.71 11.44 -6.63
CA ILE A 244 -12.47 12.64 -7.44
C ILE A 244 -13.78 13.14 -8.01
N HIS A 245 -14.04 14.42 -7.84
CA HIS A 245 -15.11 15.14 -8.49
C HIS A 245 -14.52 16.26 -9.35
N GLN A 246 -14.72 16.17 -10.67
CA GLN A 246 -14.17 17.09 -11.66
C GLN A 246 -15.30 17.91 -12.26
N THR A 247 -15.13 19.22 -12.24
CA THR A 247 -15.98 20.21 -12.91
C THR A 247 -15.17 20.96 -13.98
N GLU A 248 -15.76 21.97 -14.60
CA GLU A 248 -15.07 22.86 -15.53
C GLU A 248 -14.05 23.75 -14.80
N ASP A 249 -14.38 24.22 -13.60
CA ASP A 249 -13.62 25.23 -12.85
C ASP A 249 -12.68 24.62 -11.79
N ASP A 250 -12.98 23.41 -11.30
CA ASP A 250 -12.22 22.80 -10.23
C ASP A 250 -12.25 21.25 -10.26
N ILE A 251 -11.31 20.67 -9.51
CA ILE A 251 -11.27 19.25 -9.21
C ILE A 251 -11.15 19.09 -7.70
N THR A 252 -12.17 18.49 -7.08
CA THR A 252 -12.13 18.14 -5.67
C THR A 252 -11.68 16.69 -5.49
N ILE A 253 -10.69 16.46 -4.63
CA ILE A 253 -10.21 15.13 -4.23
C ILE A 253 -10.48 14.92 -2.75
N ASN A 254 -11.30 13.92 -2.45
CA ASN A 254 -11.51 13.42 -1.10
C ASN A 254 -10.62 12.18 -0.90
N TYR A 255 -9.64 12.27 -0.02
CA TYR A 255 -8.73 11.18 0.29
C TYR A 255 -9.43 10.16 1.19
N GLY A 256 -9.29 8.89 0.87
CA GLY A 256 -9.88 7.81 1.67
C GLY A 256 -9.19 7.64 3.01
N PHE A 257 -7.92 8.05 3.14
CA PHE A 257 -7.17 8.01 4.38
C PHE A 257 -7.11 9.40 5.03
N MET A 258 -7.39 9.47 6.32
CA MET A 258 -7.39 10.69 7.14
C MET A 258 -8.26 11.84 6.61
N THR A 259 -9.15 11.57 5.65
CA THR A 259 -10.21 12.48 5.20
C THR A 259 -9.71 13.86 4.78
N ILE A 260 -8.55 13.93 4.08
CA ILE A 260 -8.11 15.17 3.44
C ILE A 260 -9.10 15.50 2.32
N THR A 261 -9.59 16.73 2.30
CA THR A 261 -10.29 17.29 1.12
C THR A 261 -9.39 18.34 0.49
N ARG A 262 -9.14 18.19 -0.81
CA ARG A 262 -8.28 19.07 -1.60
C ARG A 262 -9.05 19.60 -2.80
N THR A 263 -8.98 20.90 -3.05
CA THR A 263 -9.50 21.51 -4.26
C THR A 263 -8.34 21.95 -5.15
N ILE A 264 -8.39 21.60 -6.42
CA ILE A 264 -7.47 22.03 -7.47
C ILE A 264 -8.25 23.03 -8.33
N HIS A 265 -7.86 24.28 -8.29
CA HIS A 265 -8.50 25.36 -9.06
C HIS A 265 -8.01 25.34 -10.51
N LEU A 266 -8.90 25.19 -11.48
CA LEU A 266 -8.60 25.19 -12.91
C LEU A 266 -8.78 26.57 -13.53
N ASP A 267 -9.53 27.46 -12.86
CA ASP A 267 -9.85 28.82 -13.26
C ASP A 267 -8.75 29.84 -12.87
N LEU A 268 -7.82 29.46 -12.00
CA LEU A 268 -6.74 30.32 -11.52
C LEU A 268 -5.46 30.13 -12.34
N SER A 269 -4.82 31.24 -12.70
CA SER A 269 -3.50 31.24 -13.38
C SER A 269 -2.31 31.41 -12.44
N SER A 270 -2.54 31.77 -11.19
CA SER A 270 -1.52 31.93 -10.15
C SER A 270 -2.11 31.74 -8.77
N HIS A 271 -1.27 31.38 -7.82
CA HIS A 271 -1.67 31.33 -6.42
C HIS A 271 -1.96 32.74 -5.88
N PRO A 272 -2.95 32.91 -4.97
CA PRO A 272 -3.20 34.18 -4.30
C PRO A 272 -2.07 34.54 -3.33
N ASP A 273 -1.86 35.84 -3.11
CA ASP A 273 -0.82 36.32 -2.19
C ASP A 273 -1.05 35.87 -0.72
N ASN A 274 -2.30 35.63 -0.35
CA ASN A 274 -2.70 35.26 1.01
C ASN A 274 -3.33 33.85 1.02
N ILE A 275 -2.49 32.83 1.22
CA ILE A 275 -2.93 31.45 1.38
C ILE A 275 -3.03 31.13 2.88
N THR A 276 -4.15 30.57 3.31
CA THR A 276 -4.24 29.97 4.64
C THR A 276 -3.59 28.58 4.57
N PRO A 277 -2.47 28.34 5.27
CA PRO A 277 -1.77 27.06 5.20
C PRO A 277 -2.65 25.90 5.67
N SER A 278 -2.54 24.77 4.97
CA SER A 278 -3.25 23.54 5.33
C SER A 278 -2.39 22.30 4.99
N VAL A 279 -2.83 21.11 5.43
CA VAL A 279 -2.19 19.84 5.02
C VAL A 279 -2.37 19.59 3.52
N ALA A 280 -3.48 20.04 2.95
CA ALA A 280 -3.76 19.92 1.52
C ALA A 280 -3.02 20.97 0.67
N GLY A 281 -2.53 22.04 1.28
CA GLY A 281 -2.00 23.20 0.56
C GLY A 281 -3.10 23.96 -0.21
N HIS A 282 -2.67 24.81 -1.13
CA HIS A 282 -3.50 25.47 -2.14
C HIS A 282 -3.02 25.01 -3.51
N SER A 283 -3.92 24.45 -4.32
CA SER A 283 -3.59 23.84 -5.60
C SER A 283 -4.22 24.60 -6.76
N ILE A 284 -3.42 24.86 -7.79
CA ILE A 284 -3.89 25.30 -9.10
C ILE A 284 -3.57 24.23 -10.13
N GLY A 285 -4.42 24.04 -11.13
CA GLY A 285 -4.28 22.98 -12.11
C GLY A 285 -4.48 23.47 -13.53
N LYS A 286 -3.86 22.77 -14.47
CA LYS A 286 -4.01 23.04 -15.89
C LYS A 286 -3.90 21.75 -16.69
N TRP A 287 -4.79 21.58 -17.67
CA TRP A 287 -4.67 20.49 -18.62
C TRP A 287 -3.68 20.86 -19.74
N GLU A 288 -2.67 20.02 -19.94
CA GLU A 288 -1.64 20.14 -20.96
C GLU A 288 -1.52 18.81 -21.71
N ASP A 289 -1.93 18.78 -22.97
CA ASP A 289 -1.85 17.58 -23.84
C ASP A 289 -2.44 16.31 -23.20
N GLY A 290 -3.57 16.46 -22.50
CA GLY A 290 -4.24 15.33 -21.84
C GLY A 290 -3.68 14.94 -20.47
N VAL A 291 -2.71 15.71 -19.94
CA VAL A 291 -2.14 15.55 -18.59
C VAL A 291 -2.60 16.72 -17.73
N LEU A 292 -3.14 16.45 -16.56
CA LEU A 292 -3.42 17.46 -15.55
C LEU A 292 -2.13 17.78 -14.79
N VAL A 293 -1.60 18.97 -14.97
CA VAL A 293 -0.46 19.49 -14.23
C VAL A 293 -0.98 20.32 -13.06
N VAL A 294 -0.57 19.96 -11.86
CA VAL A 294 -1.03 20.59 -10.61
C VAL A 294 0.16 21.15 -9.85
N ASP A 295 0.08 22.43 -9.53
CA ASP A 295 1.04 23.16 -8.71
C ASP A 295 0.43 23.39 -7.32
N THR A 296 1.17 23.09 -6.24
CA THR A 296 0.65 23.20 -4.87
C THR A 296 1.67 23.79 -3.93
N VAL A 297 1.25 24.83 -3.21
CA VAL A 297 2.00 25.57 -2.19
C VAL A 297 1.13 25.80 -0.95
N GLY A 298 1.65 26.48 0.07
CA GLY A 298 0.87 26.85 1.24
C GLY A 298 0.58 25.67 2.18
N PHE A 299 1.54 24.83 2.39
CA PHE A 299 1.44 23.71 3.32
C PHE A 299 1.73 24.12 4.77
N LEU A 300 1.09 23.45 5.71
CA LEU A 300 1.52 23.48 7.11
C LEU A 300 2.87 22.75 7.26
N PRO A 301 3.78 23.24 8.13
CA PRO A 301 4.97 22.48 8.50
C PRO A 301 4.59 21.11 9.08
N GLY A 302 5.36 20.09 8.72
CA GLY A 302 5.08 18.74 9.15
C GLY A 302 6.04 17.72 8.52
N TYR A 303 5.47 16.64 8.02
CA TYR A 303 6.24 15.57 7.39
C TYR A 303 5.58 15.10 6.11
N VAL A 304 6.40 14.84 5.09
CA VAL A 304 5.98 14.14 3.88
C VAL A 304 6.62 12.76 3.90
N ARG A 305 5.83 11.73 3.66
CA ARG A 305 6.35 10.39 3.51
C ARG A 305 6.35 10.00 2.03
N VAL A 306 7.52 9.61 1.55
CA VAL A 306 7.71 9.14 0.17
C VAL A 306 8.23 7.71 0.19
N THR A 307 7.50 6.81 -0.42
CA THR A 307 7.90 5.43 -0.61
C THR A 307 8.20 5.17 -2.08
N PRO A 308 9.25 4.39 -2.43
CA PRO A 308 10.05 3.50 -1.57
C PRO A 308 11.43 4.04 -1.13
N HIS A 309 11.56 5.28 -0.73
CA HIS A 309 12.85 5.85 -0.34
C HIS A 309 13.42 5.27 0.97
N LYS A 310 14.75 5.25 1.08
CA LYS A 310 15.48 4.58 2.17
C LYS A 310 15.10 5.10 3.57
N ASN A 311 14.81 6.39 3.68
CA ASN A 311 14.44 7.05 4.95
C ASN A 311 12.92 7.31 5.06
N GLY A 312 12.17 7.22 3.95
CA GLY A 312 10.72 7.26 3.90
C GLY A 312 10.04 8.54 4.38
N THR A 313 10.64 9.29 5.29
CA THR A 313 10.05 10.48 5.91
C THR A 313 10.97 11.66 5.69
N ILE A 314 10.41 12.79 5.24
CA ILE A 314 11.08 14.07 5.02
C ILE A 314 10.35 15.11 5.87
N PRO A 315 11.05 15.98 6.63
CA PRO A 315 10.41 17.13 7.22
C PRO A 315 10.00 18.09 6.11
N ASN A 316 8.90 18.79 6.27
CA ASN A 316 8.54 19.90 5.40
C ASN A 316 8.35 21.19 6.16
N SER A 317 8.74 22.28 5.51
CA SER A 317 8.52 23.65 5.99
C SER A 317 7.28 24.26 5.31
N GLU A 318 7.00 25.53 5.61
CA GLU A 318 6.01 26.33 4.88
C GLU A 318 6.40 26.60 3.43
N GLN A 319 7.67 26.34 3.05
CA GLN A 319 8.17 26.47 1.68
C GLN A 319 8.06 25.18 0.87
N LEU A 320 7.34 24.19 1.39
CA LEU A 320 7.05 22.97 0.63
C LEU A 320 6.30 23.32 -0.64
N HIS A 321 6.82 22.85 -1.76
CA HIS A 321 6.24 22.97 -3.09
C HIS A 321 6.12 21.59 -3.73
N ILE A 322 4.95 21.29 -4.28
CA ILE A 322 4.69 20.01 -4.92
C ILE A 322 4.09 20.25 -6.30
N VAL A 323 4.71 19.68 -7.32
CA VAL A 323 4.16 19.61 -8.67
C VAL A 323 3.74 18.17 -8.95
N GLU A 324 2.50 17.98 -9.39
CA GLU A 324 1.97 16.66 -9.75
C GLU A 324 1.50 16.66 -11.20
N ARG A 325 1.57 15.49 -11.85
CA ARG A 325 1.09 15.25 -13.20
C ARG A 325 0.21 14.02 -13.19
N PHE A 326 -1.06 14.22 -13.50
CA PHE A 326 -2.03 13.13 -13.57
C PHE A 326 -2.36 12.80 -15.02
N SER A 327 -2.27 11.54 -15.38
CA SER A 327 -2.71 11.02 -16.67
C SER A 327 -3.56 9.78 -16.50
N VAL A 328 -4.60 9.66 -17.34
CA VAL A 328 -5.49 8.52 -17.32
C VAL A 328 -5.15 7.58 -18.48
N SER A 329 -5.20 6.27 -18.24
CA SER A 329 -4.98 5.25 -19.27
C SER A 329 -6.07 5.28 -20.35
N ASP A 330 -5.77 4.75 -21.55
CA ASP A 330 -6.68 4.71 -22.70
C ASP A 330 -8.02 4.01 -22.39
N ASP A 331 -8.04 3.05 -21.47
CA ASP A 331 -9.24 2.37 -21.00
C ASP A 331 -9.98 3.13 -19.88
N GLY A 332 -9.42 4.24 -19.42
CA GLY A 332 -9.98 5.05 -18.33
C GLY A 332 -9.89 4.42 -16.93
N LEU A 333 -9.21 3.28 -16.77
CA LEU A 333 -9.25 2.49 -15.55
C LEU A 333 -8.03 2.63 -14.65
N THR A 334 -6.99 3.34 -15.13
CA THR A 334 -5.80 3.65 -14.34
C THR A 334 -5.57 5.16 -14.35
N LEU A 335 -5.39 5.73 -13.18
CA LEU A 335 -4.92 7.10 -13.03
C LEU A 335 -3.48 7.03 -12.53
N HIS A 336 -2.56 7.44 -13.38
CA HIS A 336 -1.14 7.55 -13.11
C HIS A 336 -0.84 8.94 -12.56
N ARG A 337 -0.03 9.02 -11.52
CA ARG A 337 0.48 10.27 -10.95
C ARG A 337 2.00 10.23 -10.88
N GLU A 338 2.65 11.23 -11.50
CA GLU A 338 4.03 11.59 -11.22
C GLU A 338 4.03 12.80 -10.28
N TYR A 339 5.02 12.88 -9.39
CA TYR A 339 5.16 14.04 -8.51
C TYR A 339 6.62 14.44 -8.30
N GLU A 340 6.80 15.73 -8.09
CA GLU A 340 8.07 16.35 -7.71
C GLU A 340 7.85 17.21 -6.46
N ILE A 341 8.69 16.99 -5.44
CA ILE A 341 8.63 17.65 -4.14
C ILE A 341 9.89 18.49 -3.96
N GLU A 342 9.73 19.75 -3.65
CA GLU A 342 10.81 20.68 -3.32
C GLU A 342 10.55 21.33 -1.97
N ASP A 343 11.60 21.50 -1.18
CA ASP A 343 11.58 22.28 0.07
C ASP A 343 13.00 22.83 0.29
N HIS A 344 13.22 24.05 -0.08
CA HIS A 344 14.57 24.66 -0.04
C HIS A 344 15.14 24.80 1.38
N VAL A 345 14.30 24.71 2.42
CA VAL A 345 14.74 24.69 3.82
C VAL A 345 15.33 23.34 4.19
N TYR A 346 14.67 22.24 3.77
CA TYR A 346 14.99 20.92 4.28
C TYR A 346 15.58 19.95 3.25
N LEU A 347 15.42 20.22 1.94
CA LEU A 347 15.90 19.35 0.87
C LEU A 347 17.04 20.00 0.08
N LYS A 348 18.04 19.21 -0.32
CA LYS A 348 19.02 19.55 -1.34
C LYS A 348 18.55 19.00 -2.68
N GLY A 349 17.85 19.83 -3.46
CA GLY A 349 17.23 19.42 -4.71
C GLY A 349 15.81 18.90 -4.52
N SER A 350 15.26 18.27 -5.56
CA SER A 350 13.90 17.76 -5.57
C SER A 350 13.85 16.24 -5.31
N VAL A 351 12.69 15.78 -4.82
CA VAL A 351 12.36 14.36 -4.67
C VAL A 351 11.25 14.04 -5.65
N LYS A 352 11.46 13.04 -6.51
CA LYS A 352 10.48 12.61 -7.52
C LYS A 352 9.92 11.24 -7.18
N GLY A 353 8.70 10.99 -7.58
CA GLY A 353 8.09 9.69 -7.46
C GLY A 353 6.91 9.54 -8.39
N GLU A 354 6.39 8.32 -8.45
CA GLU A 354 5.24 7.97 -9.27
C GLU A 354 4.40 6.91 -8.56
N ASP A 355 3.12 6.92 -8.83
CA ASP A 355 2.19 5.90 -8.37
C ASP A 355 0.97 5.77 -9.29
N ASP A 356 0.28 4.64 -9.16
CA ASP A 356 -0.93 4.32 -9.89
C ASP A 356 -2.07 4.06 -8.93
N VAL A 357 -3.26 4.56 -9.28
CA VAL A 357 -4.52 4.14 -8.69
C VAL A 357 -5.45 3.58 -9.75
N LYS A 358 -6.31 2.65 -9.35
CA LYS A 358 -7.26 1.99 -10.25
C LYS A 358 -8.68 2.47 -9.96
N PHE A 359 -9.44 2.66 -11.03
CA PHE A 359 -10.86 2.93 -10.93
C PHE A 359 -11.57 1.80 -10.18
N THR A 360 -12.53 2.16 -9.35
CA THR A 360 -13.34 1.21 -8.58
C THR A 360 -14.77 1.70 -8.45
N GLU A 361 -15.72 0.78 -8.46
CA GLU A 361 -17.12 1.07 -8.12
C GLU A 361 -17.39 1.00 -6.61
N SER A 362 -16.36 0.68 -5.81
CA SER A 362 -16.49 0.72 -4.35
C SER A 362 -16.77 2.13 -3.87
N GLU A 363 -17.70 2.25 -2.95
CA GLU A 363 -18.11 3.53 -2.38
C GLU A 363 -16.96 4.17 -1.58
N TYR A 364 -16.78 5.48 -1.74
CA TYR A 364 -15.96 6.28 -0.83
C TYR A 364 -16.63 6.36 0.55
N LEU A 365 -15.86 6.06 1.57
CA LEU A 365 -16.31 6.19 2.96
C LEU A 365 -15.30 7.08 3.71
N PRO A 366 -15.78 8.10 4.45
CA PRO A 366 -14.92 8.91 5.30
C PRO A 366 -14.15 8.04 6.29
N TYR A 367 -12.88 8.35 6.48
CA TYR A 367 -12.03 7.65 7.44
C TYR A 367 -12.33 8.14 8.86
N ASN A 368 -12.96 7.28 9.64
CA ASN A 368 -13.26 7.55 11.05
C ASN A 368 -12.11 6.98 11.88
N CYS A 369 -11.16 7.85 12.23
CA CYS A 369 -10.08 7.51 13.14
C CYS A 369 -10.46 7.91 14.55
N ASP A 370 -10.35 6.97 15.50
CA ASP A 370 -10.46 7.23 16.93
C ASP A 370 -9.10 7.00 17.58
N ASP A 371 -8.55 8.02 18.20
CA ASP A 371 -7.39 7.88 19.07
C ASP A 371 -7.86 7.29 20.42
N LEU A 372 -7.69 5.97 20.56
CA LEU A 372 -8.04 5.25 21.78
C LEU A 372 -6.91 5.26 22.81
N THR A 373 -6.00 6.24 22.74
CA THR A 373 -4.92 6.39 23.73
C THR A 373 -5.55 6.71 25.09
N TYR A 374 -5.33 5.84 26.07
CA TYR A 374 -5.75 6.12 27.45
C TYR A 374 -4.87 7.23 28.01
N GLU A 375 -5.49 8.30 28.50
CA GLU A 375 -4.79 9.28 29.34
C GLU A 375 -4.22 8.55 30.57
N GLN A 376 -2.90 8.66 30.79
CA GLN A 376 -2.20 8.07 31.92
C GLN A 376 -2.37 8.92 33.18
#